data_6940e7c88bc3a5110efddc264b2a0043
#
_entry.id   6940e7c88bc3a5110efddc264b2a0043
#
_cell.length_a   1.000
_cell.length_b   1.000
_cell.length_c   1.000
_cell.angle_alpha   90.00
_cell.angle_beta   90.00
_cell.angle_gamma   90.00
#
_symmetry.space_group_name_H-M   'P 1'
#
loop_
_entity.id
_entity.type
_entity.pdbx_description
1 polymer ?
#
loop_
_entity_poly.entity_id
_entity_poly.type
_entity_poly.pdbx_seq_one_letter_code
_entity_poly.pdbx_strand_id
1 'polypeptide(L)'
;MSPLRFFTAEDPDMARVRAIRRQVFVQDLGVPEQQEFDAADLPGADTVYALLTAEGSPLGTGRLQGAAENYKIGRIAFLPAARGQGSGRRLVTALVRR
;
A
#
# COMPACT_ATOMS: atom_id res chain seq x y z
N MET A 1 17.29 5.66 6.89
CA MET A 1 16.22 5.65 5.87
C MET A 1 15.24 4.53 6.20
N SER A 2 13.96 4.80 6.09
CA SER A 2 12.94 3.80 6.43
C SER A 2 12.93 2.66 5.41
N PRO A 3 12.89 1.40 5.87
CA PRO A 3 12.79 0.26 4.96
C PRO A 3 11.53 0.28 4.12
N LEU A 4 11.67 -0.18 2.88
CA LEU A 4 10.56 -0.35 1.95
C LEU A 4 10.57 -1.79 1.45
N ARG A 5 9.46 -2.48 1.62
CA ARG A 5 9.33 -3.90 1.27
C ARG A 5 8.26 -4.11 0.23
N PHE A 6 8.48 -5.04 -0.71
CA PHE A 6 7.50 -5.41 -1.73
C PHE A 6 7.09 -6.86 -1.54
N PHE A 7 5.80 -7.15 -1.73
CA PHE A 7 5.27 -8.51 -1.57
C PHE A 7 3.90 -8.64 -2.24
N THR A 8 3.38 -9.86 -2.27
CA THR A 8 2.04 -10.16 -2.79
C THR A 8 1.08 -10.44 -1.63
N ALA A 9 -0.20 -10.65 -1.96
CA ALA A 9 -1.26 -10.75 -0.97
C ALA A 9 -1.10 -11.93 0.01
N GLU A 10 -0.28 -12.93 -0.32
CA GLU A 10 -0.05 -14.09 0.53
C GLU A 10 0.91 -13.81 1.69
N ASP A 11 1.65 -12.71 1.64
CA ASP A 11 2.64 -12.38 2.67
C ASP A 11 1.95 -11.99 3.98
N PRO A 12 2.50 -12.40 5.15
CA PRO A 12 1.93 -12.00 6.45
C PRO A 12 1.82 -10.49 6.64
N ASP A 13 2.69 -9.70 6.03
CA ASP A 13 2.64 -8.24 6.13
C ASP A 13 1.42 -7.63 5.43
N MET A 14 0.66 -8.43 4.69
CA MET A 14 -0.61 -7.96 4.13
C MET A 14 -1.57 -7.48 5.22
N ALA A 15 -1.50 -8.03 6.43
CA ALA A 15 -2.30 -7.55 7.55
C ALA A 15 -1.98 -6.09 7.89
N ARG A 16 -0.72 -5.68 7.78
CA ARG A 16 -0.30 -4.30 8.02
C ARG A 16 -0.79 -3.36 6.92
N VAL A 17 -0.74 -3.81 5.67
CA VAL A 17 -1.29 -3.06 4.54
C VAL A 17 -2.77 -2.81 4.75
N ARG A 18 -3.53 -3.85 5.13
CA ARG A 18 -4.96 -3.73 5.36
C ARG A 18 -5.28 -2.77 6.51
N ALA A 19 -4.48 -2.81 7.57
CA ALA A 19 -4.68 -1.91 8.72
C ALA A 19 -4.49 -0.45 8.34
N ILE A 20 -3.45 -0.12 7.55
CA ILE A 20 -3.22 1.24 7.08
C ILE A 20 -4.38 1.70 6.20
N ARG A 21 -4.79 0.87 5.24
CA ARG A 21 -5.87 1.22 4.31
C ARG A 21 -7.19 1.39 5.03
N ARG A 22 -7.48 0.55 6.02
CA ARG A 22 -8.70 0.68 6.80
C ARG A 22 -8.70 1.99 7.58
N GLN A 23 -7.59 2.36 8.19
CA GLN A 23 -7.52 3.62 8.92
C GLN A 23 -7.66 4.82 8.00
N VAL A 24 -6.93 4.87 6.90
CA VAL A 24 -6.89 6.05 6.04
C VAL A 24 -8.16 6.16 5.19
N PHE A 25 -8.55 5.10 4.51
CA PHE A 25 -9.67 5.20 3.56
C PHE A 25 -11.02 4.96 4.20
N VAL A 26 -11.13 4.00 5.11
CA VAL A 26 -12.41 3.67 5.71
C VAL A 26 -12.72 4.60 6.89
N GLN A 27 -11.82 4.69 7.85
CA GLN A 27 -12.07 5.45 9.08
C GLN A 27 -11.95 6.95 8.86
N ASP A 28 -10.89 7.41 8.21
CA ASP A 28 -10.63 8.84 8.04
C ASP A 28 -11.39 9.45 6.88
N LEU A 29 -11.46 8.77 5.74
CA LEU A 29 -12.10 9.28 4.52
C LEU A 29 -13.52 8.80 4.31
N GLY A 30 -13.98 7.83 5.08
CA GLY A 30 -15.37 7.36 5.03
C GLY A 30 -15.70 6.46 3.84
N VAL A 31 -14.71 5.88 3.17
CA VAL A 31 -14.96 4.93 2.09
C VAL A 31 -15.56 3.65 2.68
N PRO A 32 -16.66 3.11 2.12
CA PRO A 32 -17.20 1.83 2.61
C PRO A 32 -16.16 0.72 2.49
N GLU A 33 -16.06 -0.12 3.52
CA GLU A 33 -15.04 -1.16 3.57
C GLU A 33 -15.15 -2.13 2.38
N GLN A 34 -16.36 -2.44 1.95
CA GLN A 34 -16.57 -3.33 0.81
C GLN A 34 -16.03 -2.76 -0.51
N GLN A 35 -15.89 -1.43 -0.59
CA GLN A 35 -15.35 -0.77 -1.78
C GLN A 35 -13.84 -0.60 -1.71
N GLU A 36 -13.29 -0.53 -0.50
CA GLU A 36 -11.86 -0.35 -0.32
C GLU A 36 -11.07 -1.61 -0.68
N PHE A 37 -11.56 -2.77 -0.24
CA PHE A 37 -10.90 -4.05 -0.51
C PHE A 37 -11.62 -4.75 -1.65
N ASP A 38 -10.90 -5.10 -2.69
CA ASP A 38 -11.50 -5.63 -3.92
C ASP A 38 -10.79 -6.91 -4.38
N ALA A 39 -11.15 -7.41 -5.57
CA ALA A 39 -10.61 -8.65 -6.09
C ALA A 39 -9.10 -8.60 -6.30
N ALA A 40 -8.53 -7.41 -6.53
CA ALA A 40 -7.09 -7.27 -6.69
C ALA A 40 -6.33 -7.54 -5.39
N ASP A 41 -7.01 -7.56 -4.25
CA ASP A 41 -6.40 -7.85 -2.96
C ASP A 41 -6.47 -9.32 -2.56
N LEU A 42 -7.08 -10.16 -3.37
CA LEU A 42 -7.19 -11.58 -3.07
C LEU A 42 -5.90 -12.32 -3.41
N PRO A 43 -5.57 -13.40 -2.67
CA PRO A 43 -4.44 -14.25 -3.03
C PRO A 43 -4.56 -14.74 -4.46
N GLY A 44 -3.45 -14.75 -5.19
CA GLY A 44 -3.44 -15.16 -6.58
C GLY A 44 -3.64 -14.04 -7.59
N ALA A 45 -4.05 -12.86 -7.15
CA ALA A 45 -4.12 -11.71 -8.03
C ALA A 45 -2.72 -11.16 -8.34
N ASP A 46 -2.56 -10.57 -9.53
CA ASP A 46 -1.30 -9.97 -9.96
C ASP A 46 -1.13 -8.58 -9.35
N THR A 47 -1.05 -8.52 -8.04
CA THR A 47 -0.91 -7.27 -7.32
C THR A 47 0.33 -7.31 -6.45
N VAL A 48 1.16 -6.27 -6.55
CA VAL A 48 2.34 -6.09 -5.70
C VAL A 48 2.05 -4.96 -4.75
N TYR A 49 2.37 -5.18 -3.48
CA TYR A 49 2.19 -4.20 -2.43
C TYR A 49 3.54 -3.67 -1.98
N ALA A 50 3.57 -2.39 -1.65
CA ALA A 50 4.71 -1.76 -1.00
C ALA A 50 4.32 -1.43 0.44
N LEU A 51 5.22 -1.69 1.37
CA LEU A 51 5.04 -1.33 2.77
C LEU A 51 6.27 -0.56 3.24
N LEU A 52 6.05 0.67 3.67
CA LEU A 52 7.08 1.51 4.26
C LEU A 52 6.96 1.44 5.78
N THR A 53 8.07 1.14 6.45
CA THR A 53 8.10 1.05 7.91
C THR A 53 9.19 1.95 8.47
N ALA A 54 9.07 2.29 9.75
CA ALA A 54 10.12 2.94 10.52
C ALA A 54 10.19 2.25 11.87
N GLU A 55 11.39 1.73 12.20
CA GLU A 55 11.61 1.02 13.47
C GLU A 55 10.57 -0.09 13.71
N GLY A 56 10.23 -0.80 12.63
CA GLY A 56 9.26 -1.88 12.68
C GLY A 56 7.80 -1.44 12.63
N SER A 57 7.51 -0.16 12.71
CA SER A 57 6.14 0.35 12.67
C SER A 57 5.73 0.71 11.26
N PRO A 58 4.52 0.31 10.80
CA PRO A 58 4.06 0.66 9.47
C PRO A 58 3.78 2.16 9.35
N LEU A 59 4.20 2.75 8.24
CA LEU A 59 4.01 4.19 7.96
C LEU A 59 3.13 4.42 6.74
N GLY A 60 3.27 3.61 5.71
CA GLY A 60 2.54 3.84 4.47
C GLY A 60 2.56 2.63 3.57
N THR A 61 1.68 2.63 2.59
CA THR A 61 1.52 1.53 1.64
C THR A 61 1.06 2.04 0.29
N GLY A 62 1.21 1.20 -0.72
CA GLY A 62 0.65 1.40 -2.06
C GLY A 62 0.56 0.07 -2.76
N ARG A 63 -0.18 0.02 -3.86
CA ARG A 63 -0.26 -1.21 -4.65
C ARG A 63 -0.06 -0.92 -6.13
N LEU A 64 0.53 -1.91 -6.82
CA LEU A 64 0.71 -1.92 -8.26
C LEU A 64 -0.09 -3.08 -8.81
N GLN A 65 -1.10 -2.77 -9.62
CA GLN A 65 -1.94 -3.78 -10.27
C GLN A 65 -1.55 -3.94 -11.72
N GLY A 66 -1.81 -5.12 -12.27
CA GLY A 66 -1.64 -5.40 -13.67
C GLY A 66 -0.24 -5.84 -14.02
N ALA A 67 0.01 -5.97 -15.30
CA ALA A 67 1.26 -6.50 -15.82
C ALA A 67 1.71 -5.72 -17.04
N ALA A 68 3.04 -5.67 -17.23
CA ALA A 68 3.70 -5.15 -18.41
C ALA A 68 3.23 -3.77 -18.86
N GLU A 69 2.27 -3.70 -19.75
CA GLU A 69 1.90 -2.47 -20.43
C GLU A 69 0.71 -1.73 -19.79
N ASN A 70 0.06 -2.35 -18.81
CA ASN A 70 -1.17 -1.80 -18.20
C ASN A 70 -1.07 -1.73 -16.69
N TYR A 71 -0.03 -1.07 -16.19
CA TYR A 71 0.13 -0.86 -14.76
C TYR A 71 -0.86 0.16 -14.23
N LYS A 72 -1.36 -0.10 -13.03
CA LYS A 72 -2.14 0.85 -12.27
C LYS A 72 -1.59 0.92 -10.87
N ILE A 73 -1.11 2.11 -10.47
CA ILE A 73 -0.65 2.36 -9.11
C ILE A 73 -1.81 3.04 -8.37
N GLY A 74 -2.13 2.51 -7.20
CA GLY A 74 -3.22 3.07 -6.41
C GLY A 74 -3.14 2.66 -4.95
N ARG A 75 -4.18 2.99 -4.21
CA ARG A 75 -4.29 2.71 -2.78
C ARG A 75 -3.07 3.20 -2.01
N ILE A 76 -2.56 4.38 -2.40
CA ILE A 76 -1.47 5.04 -1.69
C ILE A 76 -2.04 5.63 -0.41
N ALA A 77 -1.51 5.20 0.73
CA ALA A 77 -2.01 5.65 2.02
C ALA A 77 -0.85 5.80 3.00
N PHE A 78 -0.85 6.91 3.74
CA PHE A 78 0.16 7.17 4.76
C PHE A 78 -0.50 7.53 6.07
N LEU A 79 0.00 6.94 7.15
CA LEU A 79 -0.41 7.33 8.49
C LEU A 79 0.09 8.75 8.78
N PRO A 80 -0.58 9.49 9.69
CA PRO A 80 -0.22 10.89 9.92
C PRO A 80 1.25 11.13 10.23
N ALA A 81 1.90 10.22 10.95
CA ALA A 81 3.30 10.36 11.32
C ALA A 81 4.25 10.41 10.11
N ALA A 82 3.83 9.87 8.97
CA ALA A 82 4.66 9.81 7.77
C ALA A 82 4.39 10.93 6.77
N ARG A 83 3.32 11.70 6.98
CA ARG A 83 2.90 12.73 6.01
C ARG A 83 3.85 13.92 6.03
N GLY A 84 4.07 14.52 4.86
CA GLY A 84 4.88 15.71 4.74
C GLY A 84 6.39 15.48 4.72
N GLN A 85 6.84 14.23 4.63
CA GLN A 85 8.26 13.89 4.68
C GLN A 85 8.82 13.36 3.34
N GLY A 86 8.09 13.56 2.26
CA GLY A 86 8.49 13.03 0.96
C GLY A 86 8.30 11.54 0.80
N SER A 87 7.66 10.88 1.75
CA SER A 87 7.46 9.42 1.73
C SER A 87 6.61 8.96 0.56
N GLY A 88 5.60 9.76 0.19
CA GLY A 88 4.72 9.44 -0.94
C GLY A 88 5.48 9.38 -2.24
N ARG A 89 6.35 10.35 -2.50
CA ARG A 89 7.19 10.37 -3.69
C ARG A 89 8.12 9.17 -3.74
N ARG A 90 8.75 8.86 -2.61
CA ARG A 90 9.66 7.72 -2.50
C ARG A 90 8.94 6.41 -2.82
N LEU A 91 7.76 6.21 -2.26
CA LEU A 91 6.99 4.99 -2.44
C LEU A 91 6.52 4.85 -3.88
N VAL A 92 5.97 5.89 -4.48
CA VAL A 92 5.51 5.87 -5.87
C VAL A 92 6.68 5.64 -6.81
N THR A 93 7.81 6.32 -6.60
CA THR A 93 9.01 6.13 -7.41
C THR A 93 9.48 4.67 -7.36
N ALA A 94 9.48 4.06 -6.18
CA ALA A 94 9.88 2.68 -6.02
C ALA A 94 8.93 1.72 -6.74
N LEU A 95 7.62 1.98 -6.68
CA LEU A 95 6.63 1.15 -7.39
C LEU A 95 6.78 1.26 -8.91
N VAL A 96 7.04 2.46 -9.42
CA VAL A 96 7.25 2.67 -10.86
C VAL A 96 8.48 1.91 -11.36
N ARG A 97 9.52 1.84 -10.54
CA ARG A 97 10.77 1.16 -10.91
C ARG A 97 10.74 -0.34 -10.66
N ARG A 98 9.67 -0.82 -10.06
CA ARG A 98 9.50 -2.22 -9.75
C ARG A 98 9.39 -3.03 -11.06
#